data_19815e7fdf4649b47ebe0f11c6d5356c
#
_entry.id   19815e7fdf4649b47ebe0f11c6d5356c
#
_cell.length_a   1.000
_cell.length_b   1.000
_cell.length_c   1.000
_cell.angle_alpha   90.00
_cell.angle_beta   90.00
_cell.angle_gamma   90.00
#
_symmetry.space_group_name_H-M   'P 1'
#
loop_
_entity.id
_entity.type
_entity.pdbx_description
1 polymer ?
#
loop_
_entity_poly.entity_id
_entity_poly.type
_entity_poly.pdbx_seq_one_letter_code
_entity_poly.pdbx_strand_id
1 'polypeptide(L)'
;MSKDRTKGGAHHNTVELRFLEKISRRLPEDLEVLLALAELSTKTGQYEKGLSIDLQLSQLLPNDDIVWYNLGCSHALTHHFDEAFEALTKAIDLGYGDYDWMKTDPDLMNLSADPRFESLLNWLYTVCNEEEI
;
A
#
# COMPACT_ATOMS: atom_id res chain seq x y z
N MET A 1 27.10 -5.03 5.43
CA MET A 1 26.42 -3.95 6.13
C MET A 1 24.91 -4.05 6.08
N SER A 2 24.33 -3.96 4.90
CA SER A 2 22.89 -4.07 4.78
C SER A 2 22.38 -5.44 5.19
N LYS A 3 23.18 -6.50 5.03
CA LYS A 3 22.77 -7.86 5.38
C LYS A 3 22.49 -8.01 6.89
N ASP A 4 23.40 -7.52 7.72
CA ASP A 4 23.22 -7.65 9.16
C ASP A 4 22.01 -6.85 9.64
N ARG A 5 21.86 -5.66 9.09
CA ARG A 5 20.71 -4.82 9.40
C ARG A 5 19.42 -5.47 8.95
N THR A 6 19.42 -6.12 7.78
CA THR A 6 18.24 -6.78 7.25
C THR A 6 17.84 -7.95 8.16
N LYS A 7 18.80 -8.72 8.62
CA LYS A 7 18.51 -9.84 9.53
C LYS A 7 17.95 -9.34 10.86
N GLY A 8 18.62 -8.38 11.47
CA GLY A 8 18.18 -7.80 12.73
C GLY A 8 16.82 -7.14 12.58
N GLY A 9 16.63 -6.43 11.46
CA GLY A 9 15.36 -5.78 11.17
C GLY A 9 14.23 -6.78 10.99
N ALA A 10 14.50 -7.90 10.30
CA ALA A 10 13.48 -8.93 10.08
C ALA A 10 13.05 -9.58 11.40
N HIS A 11 14.00 -9.89 12.28
CA HIS A 11 13.67 -10.46 13.58
C HIS A 11 12.88 -9.47 14.45
N HIS A 12 13.36 -8.24 14.50
CA HIS A 12 12.68 -7.18 15.24
C HIS A 12 11.26 -6.97 14.71
N ASN A 13 11.11 -6.92 13.40
CA ASN A 13 9.80 -6.72 12.75
C ASN A 13 8.85 -7.87 13.10
N THR A 14 9.34 -9.10 13.20
CA THR A 14 8.49 -10.24 13.54
C THR A 14 7.97 -10.14 14.99
N VAL A 15 8.83 -9.72 15.92
CA VAL A 15 8.41 -9.52 17.32
C VAL A 15 7.39 -8.39 17.40
N GLU A 16 7.67 -7.28 16.73
CA GLU A 16 6.77 -6.13 16.72
C GLU A 16 5.43 -6.48 16.09
N LEU A 17 5.44 -7.27 15.01
CA LEU A 17 4.23 -7.72 14.35
C LEU A 17 3.33 -8.51 15.31
N ARG A 18 3.90 -9.43 16.07
CA ARG A 18 3.16 -10.22 17.05
C ARG A 18 2.55 -9.34 18.12
N PHE A 19 3.29 -8.32 18.55
CA PHE A 19 2.81 -7.37 19.55
C PHE A 19 1.61 -6.59 19.01
N LEU A 20 1.73 -6.07 17.79
CA LEU A 20 0.64 -5.33 17.15
C LEU A 20 -0.58 -6.20 16.92
N GLU A 21 -0.38 -7.47 16.57
CA GLU A 21 -1.49 -8.40 16.40
C GLU A 21 -2.27 -8.62 17.70
N LYS A 22 -1.57 -8.68 18.82
CA LYS A 22 -2.21 -8.79 20.12
C LYS A 22 -3.03 -7.54 20.45
N ILE A 23 -2.46 -6.37 20.18
CA ILE A 23 -3.16 -5.11 20.43
C ILE A 23 -4.39 -5.00 19.53
N SER A 24 -4.27 -5.40 18.26
CA SER A 24 -5.38 -5.29 17.32
C SER A 24 -6.58 -6.13 17.72
N ARG A 25 -6.38 -7.25 18.45
CA ARG A 25 -7.48 -8.05 18.95
C ARG A 25 -8.29 -7.31 20.01
N ARG A 26 -7.66 -6.42 20.75
CA ARG A 26 -8.32 -5.60 21.77
C ARG A 26 -8.91 -4.33 21.19
N LEU A 27 -8.27 -3.79 20.15
CA LEU A 27 -8.62 -2.52 19.52
C LEU A 27 -8.77 -2.75 18.02
N PRO A 28 -9.78 -3.50 17.59
CA PRO A 28 -9.87 -3.98 16.20
C PRO A 28 -10.11 -2.87 15.17
N GLU A 29 -10.54 -1.68 15.61
CA GLU A 29 -10.76 -0.57 14.69
C GLU A 29 -9.89 0.64 15.01
N ASP A 30 -8.84 0.46 15.82
CA ASP A 30 -7.92 1.54 16.11
C ASP A 30 -7.05 1.81 14.88
N LEU A 31 -7.15 3.01 14.33
CA LEU A 31 -6.51 3.35 13.06
C LEU A 31 -5.00 3.29 13.14
N GLU A 32 -4.40 3.79 14.23
CA GLU A 32 -2.95 3.75 14.38
C GLU A 32 -2.43 2.33 14.41
N VAL A 33 -3.13 1.45 15.11
CA VAL A 33 -2.75 0.03 15.21
C VAL A 33 -2.89 -0.64 13.85
N LEU A 34 -4.00 -0.39 13.14
CA LEU A 34 -4.22 -0.99 11.83
C LEU A 34 -3.21 -0.50 10.80
N LEU A 35 -2.90 0.81 10.79
CA LEU A 35 -1.91 1.36 9.87
C LEU A 35 -0.53 0.76 10.11
N ALA A 36 -0.12 0.66 11.38
CA ALA A 36 1.18 0.08 11.74
C ALA A 36 1.22 -1.41 11.37
N LEU A 37 0.13 -2.12 11.61
CA LEU A 37 0.07 -3.55 11.33
C LEU A 37 0.11 -3.82 9.83
N ALA A 38 -0.60 -3.02 9.03
CA ALA A 38 -0.58 -3.13 7.59
C ALA A 38 0.83 -2.92 7.03
N GLU A 39 1.49 -1.84 7.45
CA GLU A 39 2.83 -1.53 7.00
C GLU A 39 3.82 -2.64 7.34
N LEU A 40 3.77 -3.12 8.57
CA LEU A 40 4.69 -4.14 9.03
C LEU A 40 4.43 -5.50 8.38
N SER A 41 3.16 -5.82 8.12
CA SER A 41 2.81 -7.04 7.40
C SER A 41 3.42 -7.05 6.01
N THR A 42 3.34 -5.93 5.29
CA THR A 42 3.94 -5.79 3.96
C THR A 42 5.47 -5.89 4.05
N LYS A 43 6.06 -5.20 5.01
CA LYS A 43 7.51 -5.21 5.21
C LYS A 43 8.06 -6.62 5.48
N THR A 44 7.29 -7.44 6.16
CA THR A 44 7.72 -8.80 6.52
C THR A 44 7.30 -9.83 5.48
N GLY A 45 6.75 -9.41 4.35
CA GLY A 45 6.36 -10.32 3.28
C GLY A 45 5.03 -11.03 3.49
N GLN A 46 4.25 -10.61 4.48
CA GLN A 46 2.94 -11.19 4.75
C GLN A 46 1.87 -10.41 3.98
N TYR A 47 1.92 -10.53 2.66
CA TYR A 47 1.13 -9.70 1.74
C TYR A 47 -0.37 -9.93 1.86
N GLU A 48 -0.80 -11.17 2.08
CA GLU A 48 -2.23 -11.47 2.23
C GLU A 48 -2.80 -10.85 3.51
N LYS A 49 -2.01 -10.87 4.58
CA LYS A 49 -2.40 -10.21 5.83
C LYS A 49 -2.48 -8.71 5.63
N GLY A 50 -1.49 -8.12 4.96
CA GLY A 50 -1.49 -6.70 4.64
C GLY A 50 -2.71 -6.31 3.82
N LEU A 51 -3.05 -7.12 2.82
CA LEU A 51 -4.23 -6.89 2.01
C LEU A 51 -5.51 -6.86 2.85
N SER A 52 -5.67 -7.84 3.72
CA SER A 52 -6.85 -7.92 4.58
C SER A 52 -7.01 -6.66 5.43
N ILE A 53 -5.90 -6.15 5.97
CA ILE A 53 -5.93 -4.97 6.81
C ILE A 53 -6.19 -3.72 5.96
N ASP A 54 -5.56 -3.62 4.79
CA ASP A 54 -5.78 -2.49 3.89
C ASP A 54 -7.23 -2.43 3.41
N LEU A 55 -7.86 -3.59 3.17
CA LEU A 55 -9.28 -3.63 2.83
C LEU A 55 -10.13 -3.05 3.97
N GLN A 56 -9.82 -3.43 5.20
CA GLN A 56 -10.52 -2.89 6.36
C GLN A 56 -10.33 -1.37 6.46
N LEU A 57 -9.09 -0.90 6.27
CA LEU A 57 -8.78 0.53 6.32
C LEU A 57 -9.54 1.30 5.25
N SER A 58 -9.70 0.73 4.05
CA SER A 58 -10.44 1.41 2.99
C SER A 58 -11.93 1.57 3.33
N GLN A 59 -12.46 0.70 4.18
CA GLN A 59 -13.84 0.81 4.66
C GLN A 59 -13.96 1.83 5.79
N LEU A 60 -12.94 1.94 6.63
CA LEU A 60 -12.93 2.90 7.73
C LEU A 60 -12.60 4.31 7.26
N LEU A 61 -11.75 4.44 6.24
CA LEU A 61 -11.28 5.71 5.70
C LEU A 61 -11.50 5.75 4.18
N PRO A 62 -12.76 5.74 3.73
CA PRO A 62 -13.06 5.59 2.30
C PRO A 62 -12.65 6.78 1.43
N ASN A 63 -12.33 7.92 2.03
CA ASN A 63 -11.94 9.11 1.27
C ASN A 63 -10.45 9.46 1.43
N ASP A 64 -9.65 8.55 1.98
CA ASP A 64 -8.23 8.77 2.18
C ASP A 64 -7.45 8.21 1.00
N ASP A 65 -6.78 9.08 0.24
CA ASP A 65 -6.06 8.69 -0.97
C ASP A 65 -4.91 7.72 -0.68
N ILE A 66 -4.21 7.92 0.43
CA ILE A 66 -3.08 7.05 0.78
C ILE A 66 -3.56 5.64 1.13
N VAL A 67 -4.70 5.53 1.81
CA VAL A 67 -5.29 4.23 2.14
C VAL A 67 -5.60 3.45 0.86
N TRP A 68 -6.20 4.11 -0.14
CA TRP A 68 -6.49 3.47 -1.43
C TRP A 68 -5.22 3.14 -2.20
N TYR A 69 -4.21 4.01 -2.12
CA TYR A 69 -2.92 3.72 -2.74
C TYR A 69 -2.30 2.46 -2.13
N ASN A 70 -2.28 2.37 -0.81
CA ASN A 70 -1.73 1.21 -0.11
C ASN A 70 -2.50 -0.07 -0.44
N LEU A 71 -3.82 0.04 -0.56
CA LEU A 71 -4.65 -1.10 -0.99
C LEU A 71 -4.26 -1.57 -2.39
N GLY A 72 -4.01 -0.61 -3.30
CA GLY A 72 -3.54 -0.94 -4.64
C GLY A 72 -2.23 -1.70 -4.62
N CYS A 73 -1.30 -1.26 -3.77
CA CYS A 73 -0.02 -1.95 -3.60
C CYS A 73 -0.22 -3.38 -3.09
N SER A 74 -1.07 -3.56 -2.09
CA SER A 74 -1.34 -4.88 -1.53
C SER A 74 -2.00 -5.81 -2.55
N HIS A 75 -2.90 -5.29 -3.36
CA HIS A 75 -3.48 -6.07 -4.46
C HIS A 75 -2.42 -6.48 -5.49
N ALA A 76 -1.52 -5.55 -5.84
CA ALA A 76 -0.44 -5.86 -6.79
C ALA A 76 0.47 -6.95 -6.26
N LEU A 77 0.83 -6.88 -4.98
CA LEU A 77 1.71 -7.85 -4.33
C LEU A 77 1.08 -9.24 -4.23
N THR A 78 -0.24 -9.31 -4.22
CA THR A 78 -0.97 -10.57 -4.15
C THR A 78 -1.51 -11.00 -5.52
N HIS A 79 -1.07 -10.32 -6.58
CA HIS A 79 -1.42 -10.63 -7.98
C HIS A 79 -2.90 -10.47 -8.31
N HIS A 80 -3.59 -9.56 -7.61
CA HIS A 80 -4.95 -9.14 -7.94
C HIS A 80 -4.88 -7.85 -8.75
N PHE A 81 -4.51 -7.97 -10.03
CA PHE A 81 -4.15 -6.81 -10.83
C PHE A 81 -5.34 -5.92 -11.17
N ASP A 82 -6.49 -6.50 -11.47
CA ASP A 82 -7.68 -5.69 -11.76
C ASP A 82 -8.04 -4.82 -10.56
N GLU A 83 -8.06 -5.44 -9.39
CA GLU A 83 -8.37 -4.72 -8.15
C GLU A 83 -7.29 -3.69 -7.82
N ALA A 84 -6.03 -4.00 -8.15
CA ALA A 84 -4.94 -3.05 -7.93
C ALA A 84 -5.17 -1.77 -8.74
N PHE A 85 -5.52 -1.91 -10.03
CA PHE A 85 -5.77 -0.74 -10.88
C PHE A 85 -7.01 0.03 -10.43
N GLU A 86 -8.05 -0.67 -9.97
CA GLU A 86 -9.24 0.00 -9.42
C GLU A 86 -8.88 0.84 -8.20
N ALA A 87 -8.10 0.27 -7.28
CA ALA A 87 -7.72 0.98 -6.05
C ALA A 87 -6.81 2.18 -6.35
N LEU A 88 -5.84 2.01 -7.26
CA LEU A 88 -4.94 3.10 -7.64
C LEU A 88 -5.69 4.22 -8.36
N THR A 89 -6.65 3.88 -9.20
CA THR A 89 -7.52 4.86 -9.86
C THR A 89 -8.28 5.66 -8.82
N LYS A 90 -8.83 4.98 -7.81
CA LYS A 90 -9.55 5.64 -6.73
C LYS A 90 -8.64 6.57 -5.94
N ALA A 91 -7.39 6.14 -5.69
CA ALA A 91 -6.42 6.99 -5.00
C ALA A 91 -6.18 8.30 -5.76
N ILE A 92 -6.00 8.21 -7.07
CA ILE A 92 -5.79 9.41 -7.90
C ILE A 92 -7.03 10.29 -7.89
N ASP A 93 -8.22 9.71 -7.99
CA ASP A 93 -9.48 10.46 -7.91
C ASP A 93 -9.60 11.22 -6.58
N LEU A 94 -9.06 10.67 -5.52
CA LEU A 94 -9.10 11.29 -4.19
C LEU A 94 -7.97 12.29 -3.95
N GLY A 95 -7.07 12.46 -4.91
CA GLY A 95 -6.03 13.48 -4.82
C GLY A 95 -4.60 12.96 -4.72
N TYR A 96 -4.39 11.65 -4.83
CA TYR A 96 -3.02 11.13 -4.84
C TYR A 96 -2.25 11.73 -6.00
N GLY A 97 -1.06 12.30 -5.74
CA GLY A 97 -0.34 13.05 -6.76
C GLY A 97 1.17 12.79 -6.84
N ASP A 98 1.67 11.73 -6.19
CA ASP A 98 3.11 11.47 -6.21
C ASP A 98 3.47 10.59 -7.42
N TYR A 99 3.57 11.22 -8.59
CA TYR A 99 3.89 10.54 -9.84
C TYR A 99 5.23 9.80 -9.77
N ASP A 100 6.27 10.50 -9.26
CA ASP A 100 7.61 9.93 -9.23
C ASP A 100 7.66 8.68 -8.36
N TRP A 101 6.96 8.68 -7.23
CA TRP A 101 6.92 7.52 -6.35
C TRP A 101 6.15 6.37 -6.97
N MET A 102 4.97 6.63 -7.53
CA MET A 102 4.17 5.55 -8.13
C MET A 102 4.94 4.86 -9.25
N LYS A 103 5.68 5.65 -10.04
CA LYS A 103 6.45 5.13 -11.17
C LYS A 103 7.56 4.16 -10.71
N THR A 104 8.10 4.36 -9.53
CA THR A 104 9.27 3.61 -9.06
C THR A 104 9.00 2.76 -7.81
N ASP A 105 7.77 2.74 -7.33
CA ASP A 105 7.41 2.00 -6.12
C ASP A 105 7.66 0.50 -6.32
N PRO A 106 8.55 -0.12 -5.53
CA PRO A 106 8.81 -1.55 -5.66
C PRO A 106 7.56 -2.42 -5.50
N ASP A 107 6.60 -1.98 -4.70
CA ASP A 107 5.38 -2.76 -4.46
C ASP A 107 4.47 -2.82 -5.68
N LEU A 108 4.71 -1.95 -6.67
CA LEU A 108 3.92 -1.94 -7.90
C LEU A 108 4.64 -2.55 -9.09
N MET A 109 5.84 -3.10 -8.88
CA MET A 109 6.64 -3.66 -9.98
C MET A 109 5.94 -4.79 -10.72
N ASN A 110 5.07 -5.54 -10.04
CA ASN A 110 4.30 -6.60 -10.68
C ASN A 110 3.36 -6.07 -11.77
N LEU A 111 3.04 -4.78 -11.73
CA LEU A 111 2.15 -4.15 -12.71
C LEU A 111 2.90 -3.63 -13.92
N SER A 112 4.23 -3.59 -13.89
CA SER A 112 5.03 -2.88 -14.89
C SER A 112 4.86 -3.41 -16.31
N ALA A 113 4.58 -4.70 -16.47
CA ALA A 113 4.37 -5.30 -17.78
C ALA A 113 2.94 -5.15 -18.31
N ASP A 114 2.02 -4.70 -17.47
CA ASP A 114 0.62 -4.52 -17.86
C ASP A 114 0.45 -3.12 -18.48
N PRO A 115 -0.08 -3.02 -19.72
CA PRO A 115 -0.24 -1.71 -20.37
C PRO A 115 -1.07 -0.70 -19.56
N ARG A 116 -1.93 -1.19 -18.68
CA ARG A 116 -2.75 -0.31 -17.84
C ARG A 116 -1.90 0.53 -16.88
N PHE A 117 -0.72 0.02 -16.50
CA PHE A 117 0.15 0.78 -15.59
C PHE A 117 0.68 2.04 -16.26
N GLU A 118 1.12 1.93 -17.50
CA GLU A 118 1.58 3.10 -18.26
C GLU A 118 0.44 4.09 -18.46
N SER A 119 -0.75 3.61 -18.81
CA SER A 119 -1.92 4.47 -18.97
C SER A 119 -2.26 5.21 -17.67
N LEU A 120 -2.17 4.50 -16.55
CA LEU A 120 -2.44 5.08 -15.23
C LEU A 120 -1.42 6.17 -14.91
N LEU A 121 -0.14 5.91 -15.16
CA LEU A 121 0.93 6.89 -14.93
C LEU A 121 0.75 8.13 -15.81
N ASN A 122 0.39 7.93 -17.07
CA ASN A 122 0.14 9.05 -17.98
C ASN A 122 -1.02 9.91 -17.49
N TRP A 123 -2.08 9.29 -17.03
CA TRP A 123 -3.21 10.01 -16.46
C TRP A 123 -2.81 10.80 -15.21
N LEU A 124 -2.08 10.16 -14.31
CA LEU A 124 -1.60 10.82 -13.09
C LEU A 124 -0.73 12.04 -13.45
N TYR A 125 0.18 11.88 -14.39
CA TYR A 125 1.04 12.96 -14.84
C TYR A 125 0.19 14.14 -15.39
N THR A 126 -0.81 13.84 -16.18
CA THR A 126 -1.69 14.85 -16.77
C THR A 126 -2.47 15.60 -15.69
N VAL A 127 -3.04 14.87 -14.72
CA VAL A 127 -3.80 15.48 -13.62
C VAL A 127 -2.91 16.40 -12.79
N CYS A 128 -1.70 15.96 -12.47
CA CYS A 128 -0.77 16.78 -11.68
C CYS A 128 -0.37 18.05 -12.43
N ASN A 129 -0.14 17.97 -13.74
CA ASN A 129 0.24 19.13 -14.52
C ASN A 129 -0.92 20.10 -14.74
N GLU A 130 -2.15 19.60 -14.86
CA GLU A 130 -3.32 20.47 -15.00
C GLU A 130 -3.55 21.34 -13.77
N GLU A 131 -3.21 20.82 -12.59
CA GLU A 131 -3.36 21.58 -11.35
C GLU A 131 -2.40 22.77 -11.26
N GLU A 132 -1.32 22.75 -12.02
CA GLU A 132 -0.34 23.84 -12.04
C GLU A 132 -0.79 25.03 -12.89
N ILE A 133 -1.77 24.85 -13.76
CA ILE A 133 -2.28 25.89 -14.63
C ILE A 133 -3.36 26.69 -13.92
#